data_3db42b7e88a9d20b02605fde52e9f42f
#
_entry.id   3db42b7e88a9d20b02605fde52e9f42f
#
_cell.length_a   1.000
_cell.length_b   1.000
_cell.length_c   1.000
_cell.angle_alpha   90.00
_cell.angle_beta   90.00
_cell.angle_gamma   90.00
#
_symmetry.space_group_name_H-M   'P 1'
#
loop_
_entity.id
_entity.type
_entity.pdbx_description
1 polymer ?
#
loop_
_entity_poly.entity_id
_entity_poly.type
_entity_poly.pdbx_seq_one_letter_code
_entity_poly.pdbx_strand_id
1 'polypeptide(L)'
;KTQEDVVEEVLDAIKEGNKIIFIKGVCGTGKSAIALNLAKNFNKTSIVVPIKSLQEQYERDYTKKMFITKDDSNPLKISVIKGRNNFPCKFGGDGAADPEIPCAIEIKEKNTDKLLRYIDINPATEKEDFESATDVRRMNVAPACPYWSPIMPADVNPKGIQDYSKLKYMSITGKEYALFRRKKGCQYYDQYTAYADADVLIFNSMKYQIETMLGRKPKTDLEIIDECDEFLDSFANERRINLNRLHAAISNLMPSDQEKRRISKELLHKINDLLLDPPKIGIEKIMESPFINLIEIILENPNLAEDEEINYYNDVIEMVKSFESVINETYTSMDIIKKDGEQKGLFGKNFSNEDTVI
;
A
#
# COMPACT_ATOMS: atom_id res chain seq x y z
N LYS A 1 -19.31 12.89 -29.58
CA LYS A 1 -20.03 11.99 -28.70
C LYS A 1 -20.44 12.74 -27.43
N THR A 2 -21.65 12.58 -26.99
CA THR A 2 -22.14 13.08 -25.72
C THR A 2 -21.67 12.18 -24.58
N GLN A 3 -21.82 12.59 -23.33
CA GLN A 3 -21.54 11.73 -22.17
C GLN A 3 -22.48 10.52 -22.14
N GLU A 4 -23.72 10.70 -22.55
CA GLU A 4 -24.73 9.61 -22.67
C GLU A 4 -24.28 8.57 -23.67
N ASP A 5 -23.85 8.98 -24.87
CA ASP A 5 -23.34 8.05 -25.90
C ASP A 5 -22.18 7.19 -25.36
N VAL A 6 -21.28 7.79 -24.54
CA VAL A 6 -20.16 7.04 -23.94
C VAL A 6 -20.63 6.04 -22.92
N VAL A 7 -21.60 6.43 -22.08
CA VAL A 7 -22.17 5.51 -21.07
C VAL A 7 -22.86 4.33 -21.75
N GLU A 8 -23.67 4.55 -22.79
CA GLU A 8 -24.36 3.49 -23.54
C GLU A 8 -23.36 2.53 -24.19
N GLU A 9 -22.34 3.06 -24.89
CA GLU A 9 -21.30 2.22 -25.51
C GLU A 9 -20.56 1.34 -24.51
N VAL A 10 -20.23 1.89 -23.32
CA VAL A 10 -19.56 1.10 -22.27
C VAL A 10 -20.48 0.02 -21.73
N LEU A 11 -21.76 0.34 -21.49
CA LEU A 11 -22.74 -0.64 -21.04
C LEU A 11 -22.95 -1.76 -22.06
N ASP A 12 -22.97 -1.43 -23.34
CA ASP A 12 -23.09 -2.42 -24.41
C ASP A 12 -21.84 -3.29 -24.53
N ALA A 13 -20.65 -2.68 -24.45
CA ALA A 13 -19.41 -3.44 -24.41
C ALA A 13 -19.33 -4.42 -23.21
N ILE A 14 -19.87 -4.03 -22.04
CA ILE A 14 -19.96 -4.92 -20.88
C ILE A 14 -20.93 -6.08 -21.16
N LYS A 15 -22.09 -5.81 -21.77
CA LYS A 15 -23.06 -6.85 -22.16
C LYS A 15 -22.47 -7.84 -23.18
N GLU A 16 -21.61 -7.38 -24.07
CA GLU A 16 -20.86 -8.22 -25.01
C GLU A 16 -19.77 -9.08 -24.35
N GLY A 17 -19.53 -8.89 -23.05
CA GLY A 17 -18.58 -9.68 -22.25
C GLY A 17 -17.17 -9.10 -22.16
N ASN A 18 -16.96 -7.85 -22.56
CA ASN A 18 -15.70 -7.17 -22.39
C ASN A 18 -15.45 -6.89 -20.89
N LYS A 19 -14.31 -7.36 -20.38
CA LYS A 19 -13.96 -7.24 -18.96
C LYS A 19 -13.15 -5.99 -18.65
N ILE A 20 -12.42 -5.46 -19.64
CA ILE A 20 -11.57 -4.27 -19.50
C ILE A 20 -11.91 -3.32 -20.63
N ILE A 21 -12.26 -2.09 -20.28
CA ILE A 21 -12.67 -1.04 -21.23
C ILE A 21 -11.87 0.22 -20.90
N PHE A 22 -11.15 0.76 -21.89
CA PHE A 22 -10.43 2.00 -21.76
C PHE A 22 -11.22 3.15 -22.37
N ILE A 23 -11.48 4.20 -21.57
CA ILE A 23 -12.12 5.44 -22.02
C ILE A 23 -11.06 6.52 -22.10
N LYS A 24 -10.74 6.98 -23.33
CA LYS A 24 -9.83 8.09 -23.53
C LYS A 24 -10.60 9.42 -23.64
N GLY A 25 -10.37 10.32 -22.69
CA GLY A 25 -10.99 11.65 -22.69
C GLY A 25 -10.03 12.70 -22.15
N VAL A 26 -10.10 13.92 -22.71
CA VAL A 26 -9.32 15.07 -22.22
C VAL A 26 -9.89 15.59 -20.90
N CYS A 27 -9.11 16.38 -20.16
CA CYS A 27 -9.58 17.03 -18.96
C CYS A 27 -10.80 17.92 -19.24
N GLY A 28 -11.78 17.92 -18.34
CA GLY A 28 -13.01 18.71 -18.46
C GLY A 28 -14.13 18.08 -19.32
N THR A 29 -13.96 16.89 -19.87
CA THR A 29 -15.02 16.21 -20.65
C THR A 29 -16.11 15.57 -19.77
N GLY A 30 -16.02 15.69 -18.43
CA GLY A 30 -17.00 15.14 -17.51
C GLY A 30 -16.78 13.67 -17.20
N LYS A 31 -15.55 13.17 -17.21
CA LYS A 31 -15.19 11.78 -16.85
C LYS A 31 -15.85 11.32 -15.54
N SER A 32 -15.86 12.18 -14.52
CA SER A 32 -16.49 11.86 -13.22
C SER A 32 -18.02 11.69 -13.32
N ALA A 33 -18.69 12.48 -14.19
CA ALA A 33 -20.12 12.30 -14.43
C ALA A 33 -20.40 11.00 -15.19
N ILE A 34 -19.57 10.65 -16.18
CA ILE A 34 -19.63 9.38 -16.89
C ILE A 34 -19.46 8.22 -15.90
N ALA A 35 -18.44 8.28 -15.04
CA ALA A 35 -18.16 7.26 -14.04
C ALA A 35 -19.37 7.00 -13.12
N LEU A 36 -20.00 8.05 -12.62
CA LEU A 36 -21.17 7.93 -11.73
C LEU A 36 -22.42 7.49 -12.47
N ASN A 37 -22.60 7.90 -13.73
CA ASN A 37 -23.71 7.41 -14.56
C ASN A 37 -23.54 5.95 -14.98
N LEU A 38 -22.31 5.45 -15.12
CA LEU A 38 -22.06 4.02 -15.23
C LEU A 38 -22.40 3.31 -13.92
N ALA A 39 -21.93 3.83 -12.80
CA ALA A 39 -22.09 3.23 -11.47
C ALA A 39 -23.57 2.99 -11.08
N LYS A 40 -24.51 3.85 -11.50
CA LYS A 40 -25.95 3.69 -11.19
C LYS A 40 -26.56 2.42 -11.74
N ASN A 41 -25.95 1.79 -12.74
CA ASN A 41 -26.44 0.57 -13.39
C ASN A 41 -25.98 -0.73 -12.68
N PHE A 42 -25.22 -0.62 -11.58
CA PHE A 42 -24.66 -1.74 -10.84
C PHE A 42 -25.06 -1.66 -9.36
N ASN A 43 -25.09 -2.82 -8.69
CA ASN A 43 -25.45 -2.84 -7.26
C ASN A 43 -24.38 -2.18 -6.40
N LYS A 44 -23.10 -2.43 -6.72
CA LYS A 44 -21.97 -1.84 -6.00
C LYS A 44 -20.81 -1.56 -6.93
N THR A 45 -20.26 -0.34 -6.85
CA THR A 45 -19.15 0.13 -7.68
C THR A 45 -18.05 0.71 -6.83
N SER A 46 -16.78 0.43 -7.17
CA SER A 46 -15.62 1.20 -6.67
C SER A 46 -15.17 2.20 -7.72
N ILE A 47 -14.90 3.43 -7.29
CA ILE A 47 -14.22 4.45 -8.09
C ILE A 47 -12.88 4.74 -7.41
N VAL A 48 -11.80 4.59 -8.15
CA VAL A 48 -10.44 4.84 -7.67
C VAL A 48 -9.92 6.10 -8.32
N VAL A 49 -9.44 7.04 -7.51
CA VAL A 49 -8.85 8.29 -7.97
C VAL A 49 -7.39 8.39 -7.53
N PRO A 50 -6.49 8.98 -8.34
CA PRO A 50 -5.05 8.99 -8.03
C PRO A 50 -4.73 9.83 -6.79
N ILE A 51 -5.38 10.98 -6.62
CA ILE A 51 -5.03 11.99 -5.62
C ILE A 51 -6.21 12.38 -4.72
N LYS A 52 -5.88 12.90 -3.53
CA LYS A 52 -6.86 13.31 -2.52
C LYS A 52 -7.77 14.45 -2.97
N SER A 53 -7.25 15.39 -3.77
CA SER A 53 -8.04 16.54 -4.24
C SER A 53 -9.20 16.13 -5.15
N LEU A 54 -9.00 15.12 -6.00
CA LEU A 54 -10.08 14.53 -6.79
C LEU A 54 -11.10 13.81 -5.90
N GLN A 55 -10.64 13.10 -4.87
CA GLN A 55 -11.51 12.46 -3.88
C GLN A 55 -12.38 13.49 -3.15
N GLU A 56 -11.81 14.63 -2.76
CA GLU A 56 -12.52 15.74 -2.13
C GLU A 56 -13.50 16.43 -3.09
N GLN A 57 -13.17 16.49 -4.38
CA GLN A 57 -14.06 17.00 -5.42
C GLN A 57 -15.29 16.11 -5.55
N TYR A 58 -15.14 14.80 -5.62
CA TYR A 58 -16.29 13.87 -5.63
C TYR A 58 -17.16 14.04 -4.39
N GLU A 59 -16.55 14.15 -3.21
CA GLU A 59 -17.30 14.37 -1.97
C GLU A 59 -18.08 15.67 -2.00
N ARG A 60 -17.43 16.77 -2.37
CA ARG A 60 -18.04 18.10 -2.42
C ARG A 60 -19.17 18.19 -3.45
N ASP A 61 -18.92 17.66 -4.65
CA ASP A 61 -19.80 17.89 -5.79
C ASP A 61 -20.95 16.87 -5.84
N TYR A 62 -20.70 15.59 -5.51
CA TYR A 62 -21.67 14.53 -5.71
C TYR A 62 -22.29 13.92 -4.43
N THR A 63 -21.82 14.31 -3.25
CA THR A 63 -22.49 13.92 -1.99
C THR A 63 -23.22 15.08 -1.31
N LYS A 64 -22.94 16.33 -1.72
CA LYS A 64 -23.49 17.52 -1.05
C LYS A 64 -24.24 18.48 -1.97
N LYS A 65 -23.87 18.58 -3.26
CA LYS A 65 -24.43 19.56 -4.20
C LYS A 65 -25.31 18.95 -5.29
N MET A 66 -24.87 17.86 -5.86
CA MET A 66 -25.56 17.15 -6.94
C MET A 66 -25.94 15.76 -6.48
N PHE A 67 -27.13 15.32 -6.83
CA PHE A 67 -27.59 13.97 -6.53
C PHE A 67 -27.83 13.24 -7.85
N ILE A 68 -27.28 12.04 -7.95
CA ILE A 68 -27.57 11.14 -9.05
C ILE A 68 -28.67 10.19 -8.56
N THR A 69 -29.73 10.07 -9.33
CA THR A 69 -30.83 9.16 -9.05
C THR A 69 -30.67 7.88 -9.85
N LYS A 70 -31.00 6.76 -9.22
CA LYS A 70 -31.21 5.48 -9.88
C LYS A 70 -32.52 5.44 -10.64
N ASP A 71 -32.75 4.39 -11.40
CA ASP A 71 -34.01 4.20 -12.17
C ASP A 71 -35.22 4.08 -11.26
N ASP A 72 -35.04 3.64 -10.01
CA ASP A 72 -36.08 3.57 -8.96
C ASP A 72 -36.33 4.92 -8.26
N SER A 73 -35.79 6.02 -8.77
CA SER A 73 -35.85 7.38 -8.23
C SER A 73 -35.16 7.57 -6.86
N ASN A 74 -34.48 6.53 -6.33
CA ASN A 74 -33.69 6.68 -5.13
C ASN A 74 -32.34 7.34 -5.42
N PRO A 75 -31.82 8.17 -4.52
CA PRO A 75 -30.51 8.75 -4.69
C PRO A 75 -29.42 7.67 -4.61
N LEU A 76 -28.43 7.75 -5.50
CA LEU A 76 -27.25 6.91 -5.47
C LEU A 76 -26.44 7.21 -4.19
N LYS A 77 -26.24 6.19 -3.37
CA LYS A 77 -25.50 6.33 -2.09
C LYS A 77 -24.01 6.29 -2.36
N ILE A 78 -23.39 7.46 -2.40
CA ILE A 78 -21.95 7.63 -2.65
C ILE A 78 -21.23 7.86 -1.31
N SER A 79 -20.18 7.10 -1.06
CA SER A 79 -19.35 7.26 0.14
C SER A 79 -17.87 7.31 -0.22
N VAL A 80 -17.16 8.26 0.40
CA VAL A 80 -15.72 8.48 0.20
C VAL A 80 -14.95 7.86 1.35
N ILE A 81 -14.04 6.96 1.04
CA ILE A 81 -13.23 6.21 2.02
C ILE A 81 -11.82 6.82 2.12
N LYS A 82 -11.56 7.48 3.24
CA LYS A 82 -10.34 8.24 3.47
C LYS A 82 -9.38 7.56 4.45
N GLY A 83 -8.10 7.91 4.37
CA GLY A 83 -7.10 7.52 5.35
C GLY A 83 -7.24 8.24 6.69
N ARG A 84 -6.57 7.73 7.73
CA ARG A 84 -6.62 8.24 9.12
C ARG A 84 -6.30 9.73 9.25
N ASN A 85 -5.35 10.24 8.46
CA ASN A 85 -4.90 11.64 8.50
C ASN A 85 -6.00 12.67 8.18
N ASN A 86 -7.17 12.22 7.71
CA ASN A 86 -8.30 13.10 7.37
C ASN A 86 -9.32 13.24 8.49
N PHE A 87 -9.08 12.64 9.65
CA PHE A 87 -10.08 12.59 10.72
C PHE A 87 -9.50 13.04 12.06
N PRO A 88 -10.27 13.80 12.86
CA PRO A 88 -9.93 14.05 14.26
C PRO A 88 -10.07 12.78 15.09
N CYS A 89 -9.33 12.69 16.19
CA CYS A 89 -9.48 11.63 17.18
C CYS A 89 -10.40 12.07 18.32
N LYS A 90 -11.31 11.20 18.75
CA LYS A 90 -12.17 11.44 19.91
C LYS A 90 -11.63 10.82 21.20
N PHE A 91 -10.63 9.96 21.10
CA PHE A 91 -10.00 9.36 22.27
C PHE A 91 -8.96 10.31 22.90
N GLY A 92 -8.26 11.07 22.08
CA GLY A 92 -7.16 11.95 22.44
C GLY A 92 -6.15 12.03 21.31
N GLY A 93 -5.12 12.85 21.47
CA GLY A 93 -4.10 13.06 20.46
C GLY A 93 -4.48 14.07 19.37
N ASP A 94 -3.55 14.31 18.45
CA ASP A 94 -3.69 15.35 17.41
C ASP A 94 -4.59 14.92 16.23
N GLY A 95 -4.92 13.63 16.13
CA GLY A 95 -5.78 13.10 15.08
C GLY A 95 -5.90 11.58 15.11
N ALA A 96 -6.70 11.01 14.20
CA ALA A 96 -6.88 9.56 14.11
C ALA A 96 -5.63 8.81 13.63
N ALA A 97 -4.64 9.51 13.07
CA ALA A 97 -3.34 8.97 12.66
C ALA A 97 -2.23 9.14 13.71
N ASP A 98 -2.52 9.78 14.84
CA ASP A 98 -1.56 9.95 15.92
C ASP A 98 -0.98 8.59 16.34
N PRO A 99 0.35 8.40 16.31
CA PRO A 99 0.99 7.13 16.66
C PRO A 99 0.88 6.78 18.15
N GLU A 100 0.40 7.69 18.97
CA GLU A 100 0.29 7.52 20.42
C GLU A 100 -1.06 6.92 20.85
N ILE A 101 -2.10 6.94 20.02
CA ILE A 101 -3.44 6.44 20.40
C ILE A 101 -3.52 4.90 20.31
N PRO A 102 -4.36 4.23 21.12
CA PRO A 102 -4.37 2.78 21.26
C PRO A 102 -4.66 2.03 19.96
N CYS A 103 -5.42 2.62 19.04
CA CYS A 103 -5.74 1.98 17.77
C CYS A 103 -4.68 2.21 16.67
N ALA A 104 -3.65 3.04 16.92
CA ALA A 104 -2.60 3.35 15.96
C ALA A 104 -1.18 3.05 16.48
N ILE A 105 -0.97 3.05 17.81
CA ILE A 105 0.35 2.85 18.42
C ILE A 105 1.07 1.63 17.85
N GLU A 106 2.37 1.77 17.54
CA GLU A 106 3.20 0.65 17.12
C GLU A 106 3.44 -0.31 18.29
N ILE A 107 3.28 -1.60 18.02
CA ILE A 107 3.60 -2.66 18.97
C ILE A 107 5.09 -2.96 18.86
N LYS A 108 5.89 -2.23 19.62
CA LYS A 108 7.35 -2.33 19.68
C LYS A 108 7.83 -2.07 21.12
N GLU A 109 9.00 -2.60 21.49
CA GLU A 109 9.60 -2.46 22.81
C GLU A 109 9.67 -1.00 23.31
N LYS A 110 10.02 -0.05 22.44
CA LYS A 110 10.06 1.38 22.78
C LYS A 110 8.74 1.95 23.31
N ASN A 111 7.62 1.25 23.09
CA ASN A 111 6.28 1.67 23.49
C ASN A 111 5.70 0.84 24.65
N THR A 112 6.47 -0.08 25.27
CA THR A 112 6.00 -1.04 26.27
C THR A 112 5.16 -0.40 27.36
N ASP A 113 5.63 0.69 27.99
CA ASP A 113 4.89 1.36 29.06
C ASP A 113 3.51 1.86 28.64
N LYS A 114 3.39 2.38 27.40
CA LYS A 114 2.10 2.84 26.85
C LYS A 114 1.20 1.67 26.50
N LEU A 115 1.76 0.60 25.93
CA LEU A 115 1.02 -0.61 25.60
C LEU A 115 0.42 -1.21 26.86
N LEU A 116 1.20 -1.34 27.95
CA LEU A 116 0.72 -1.85 29.23
C LEU A 116 -0.37 -0.96 29.86
N ARG A 117 -0.25 0.37 29.77
CA ARG A 117 -1.33 1.28 30.22
C ARG A 117 -2.62 1.07 29.44
N TYR A 118 -2.56 0.83 28.12
CA TYR A 118 -3.76 0.56 27.33
C TYR A 118 -4.34 -0.82 27.61
N ILE A 119 -3.51 -1.81 27.93
CA ILE A 119 -3.95 -3.13 28.36
C ILE A 119 -4.70 -3.03 29.69
N ASP A 120 -4.22 -2.24 30.65
CA ASP A 120 -4.91 -2.00 31.95
C ASP A 120 -6.32 -1.41 31.76
N ILE A 121 -6.53 -0.60 30.72
CA ILE A 121 -7.85 -0.02 30.41
C ILE A 121 -8.79 -1.01 29.72
N ASN A 122 -8.24 -2.07 29.12
CA ASN A 122 -9.03 -3.08 28.43
C ASN A 122 -9.53 -4.16 29.40
N PRO A 123 -10.85 -4.20 29.72
CA PRO A 123 -11.38 -5.11 30.72
C PRO A 123 -11.34 -6.60 30.34
N ALA A 124 -10.95 -6.92 29.13
CA ALA A 124 -10.85 -8.28 28.60
C ALA A 124 -9.42 -8.84 28.61
N THR A 125 -8.46 -8.11 29.19
CA THR A 125 -7.05 -8.51 29.26
C THR A 125 -6.51 -8.24 30.66
N GLU A 126 -5.68 -9.14 31.17
CA GLU A 126 -4.94 -8.95 32.41
C GLU A 126 -3.50 -8.54 32.04
N LYS A 127 -2.93 -7.63 32.83
CA LYS A 127 -1.59 -7.07 32.54
C LYS A 127 -0.50 -8.10 32.76
N GLU A 128 -0.72 -8.98 33.69
CA GLU A 128 0.18 -10.07 34.09
C GLU A 128 0.38 -11.11 32.96
N ASP A 129 -0.49 -11.10 31.95
CA ASP A 129 -0.37 -11.98 30.77
C ASP A 129 0.73 -11.53 29.80
N PHE A 130 1.36 -10.37 30.05
CA PHE A 130 2.29 -9.73 29.10
C PHE A 130 3.63 -9.37 29.76
N GLU A 131 4.69 -10.05 29.35
CA GLU A 131 6.05 -9.79 29.83
C GLU A 131 6.78 -8.80 28.90
N SER A 132 6.47 -8.82 27.61
CA SER A 132 7.14 -8.01 26.60
C SER A 132 6.18 -7.50 25.52
N ALA A 133 6.65 -6.55 24.71
CA ALA A 133 5.86 -6.04 23.57
C ALA A 133 5.57 -7.13 22.52
N THR A 134 6.36 -8.19 22.44
CA THR A 134 6.17 -9.29 21.49
C THR A 134 4.92 -10.13 21.80
N ASP A 135 4.48 -10.16 23.05
CA ASP A 135 3.30 -10.90 23.50
C ASP A 135 2.00 -10.14 23.17
N VAL A 136 2.14 -8.84 23.00
CA VAL A 136 1.00 -7.94 22.77
C VAL A 136 0.47 -8.05 21.35
N ARG A 137 -0.85 -8.10 21.22
CA ARG A 137 -1.56 -8.02 19.94
C ARG A 137 -2.43 -6.76 19.87
N ARG A 138 -2.78 -6.32 18.67
CA ARG A 138 -3.66 -5.16 18.50
C ARG A 138 -4.97 -5.29 19.29
N MET A 139 -5.51 -6.50 19.39
CA MET A 139 -6.74 -6.81 20.15
C MET A 139 -6.61 -6.58 21.66
N ASN A 140 -5.40 -6.58 22.21
CA ASN A 140 -5.17 -6.33 23.63
C ASN A 140 -5.16 -4.82 23.94
N VAL A 141 -4.70 -4.01 22.99
CA VAL A 141 -4.43 -2.57 23.18
C VAL A 141 -5.56 -1.68 22.64
N ALA A 142 -5.99 -1.93 21.42
CA ALA A 142 -6.94 -1.06 20.74
C ALA A 142 -8.33 -0.96 21.40
N PRO A 143 -8.86 -1.98 22.09
CA PRO A 143 -10.11 -1.88 22.84
C PRO A 143 -10.13 -0.85 23.95
N ALA A 144 -8.97 -0.37 24.43
CA ALA A 144 -8.89 0.78 25.33
C ALA A 144 -9.61 2.01 24.75
N CYS A 145 -9.66 2.15 23.42
CA CYS A 145 -10.50 3.13 22.76
C CYS A 145 -11.93 2.60 22.59
N PRO A 146 -12.95 3.20 23.21
CA PRO A 146 -14.33 2.73 23.10
C PRO A 146 -14.92 2.87 21.69
N TYR A 147 -14.31 3.68 20.85
CA TYR A 147 -14.71 3.90 19.46
C TYR A 147 -14.03 2.95 18.46
N TRP A 148 -13.04 2.18 18.90
CA TRP A 148 -12.36 1.25 18.03
C TRP A 148 -13.30 0.18 17.51
N SER A 149 -13.46 0.13 16.20
CA SER A 149 -14.42 -0.74 15.51
C SER A 149 -13.71 -1.47 14.38
N PRO A 150 -13.12 -2.65 14.66
CA PRO A 150 -12.33 -3.37 13.66
C PRO A 150 -13.18 -3.97 12.54
N ILE A 151 -12.53 -4.12 11.39
CA ILE A 151 -13.04 -4.93 10.27
C ILE A 151 -12.31 -6.27 10.31
N MET A 152 -13.05 -7.36 10.43
CA MET A 152 -12.53 -8.72 10.51
C MET A 152 -13.46 -9.70 9.78
N PRO A 153 -13.02 -10.94 9.49
CA PRO A 153 -13.93 -11.99 9.01
C PRO A 153 -15.13 -12.13 9.96
N ALA A 154 -16.32 -12.30 9.38
CA ALA A 154 -17.57 -12.25 10.14
C ALA A 154 -17.78 -13.42 11.12
N ASP A 155 -17.08 -14.53 10.89
CA ASP A 155 -17.07 -15.72 11.74
C ASP A 155 -16.18 -15.57 12.98
N VAL A 156 -15.31 -14.58 13.02
CA VAL A 156 -14.45 -14.30 14.18
C VAL A 156 -15.30 -13.81 15.36
N ASN A 157 -15.02 -14.36 16.55
CA ASN A 157 -15.53 -13.85 17.81
C ASN A 157 -14.41 -13.10 18.54
N PRO A 158 -14.40 -11.76 18.51
CA PRO A 158 -13.32 -10.98 19.09
C PRO A 158 -13.38 -11.01 20.62
N LYS A 159 -12.45 -11.70 21.29
CA LYS A 159 -12.35 -11.83 22.76
C LYS A 159 -12.03 -10.48 23.33
N GLY A 160 -11.84 -9.45 22.98
CA GLY A 160 -11.46 -8.16 23.61
C GLY A 160 -12.48 -7.05 23.42
N ILE A 161 -13.60 -7.31 22.80
CA ILE A 161 -14.64 -6.31 22.57
C ILE A 161 -16.01 -6.82 22.97
N GLN A 162 -16.70 -5.97 23.74
CA GLN A 162 -18.08 -6.18 24.14
C GLN A 162 -18.97 -5.11 23.50
N ASP A 163 -20.29 -5.34 23.48
CA ASP A 163 -21.30 -4.37 23.05
C ASP A 163 -21.06 -3.82 21.62
N TYR A 164 -20.98 -4.69 20.64
CA TYR A 164 -20.82 -4.31 19.24
C TYR A 164 -21.99 -4.78 18.37
N SER A 165 -22.27 -4.05 17.32
CA SER A 165 -23.12 -4.49 16.21
C SER A 165 -22.25 -4.97 15.04
N LYS A 166 -22.67 -6.04 14.36
CA LYS A 166 -22.00 -6.54 13.15
C LYS A 166 -22.67 -5.98 11.91
N LEU A 167 -21.94 -5.24 11.10
CA LEU A 167 -22.37 -4.83 9.77
C LEU A 167 -21.59 -5.68 8.75
N LYS A 168 -22.25 -6.66 8.19
CA LYS A 168 -21.66 -7.66 7.31
C LYS A 168 -21.64 -7.20 5.85
N TYR A 169 -20.62 -7.62 5.12
CA TYR A 169 -20.49 -7.44 3.69
C TYR A 169 -19.62 -8.54 3.07
N MET A 170 -19.78 -8.79 1.78
CA MET A 170 -18.93 -9.71 1.02
C MET A 170 -17.66 -8.97 0.57
N SER A 171 -16.49 -9.53 0.87
CA SER A 171 -15.20 -8.97 0.45
C SER A 171 -14.81 -9.43 -0.97
N ILE A 172 -13.80 -8.76 -1.53
CA ILE A 172 -13.22 -9.10 -2.84
C ILE A 172 -12.68 -10.55 -2.89
N THR A 173 -12.27 -11.11 -1.76
CA THR A 173 -11.80 -12.51 -1.67
C THR A 173 -12.94 -13.54 -1.63
N GLY A 174 -14.19 -13.10 -1.67
CA GLY A 174 -15.35 -13.97 -1.54
C GLY A 174 -15.65 -14.42 -0.10
N LYS A 175 -14.93 -13.88 0.91
CA LYS A 175 -15.18 -14.12 2.32
C LYS A 175 -16.12 -13.05 2.89
N GLU A 176 -17.01 -13.45 3.80
CA GLU A 176 -17.83 -12.51 4.54
C GLU A 176 -17.00 -11.81 5.62
N TYR A 177 -16.94 -10.50 5.57
CA TYR A 177 -16.34 -9.62 6.57
C TYR A 177 -17.42 -8.85 7.33
N ALA A 178 -17.07 -8.32 8.48
CA ALA A 178 -17.94 -7.44 9.24
C ALA A 178 -17.16 -6.28 9.86
N LEU A 179 -17.78 -5.11 9.88
CA LEU A 179 -17.43 -4.04 10.79
C LEU A 179 -18.03 -4.39 12.16
N PHE A 180 -17.18 -4.64 13.14
CA PHE A 180 -17.58 -4.83 14.55
C PHE A 180 -17.71 -3.46 15.21
N ARG A 181 -18.85 -2.82 14.98
CA ARG A 181 -19.09 -1.44 15.37
C ARG A 181 -19.43 -1.34 16.83
N ARG A 182 -18.59 -0.67 17.56
CA ARG A 182 -18.80 -0.33 18.98
C ARG A 182 -19.49 1.04 19.09
N LYS A 183 -18.94 1.95 19.86
CA LYS A 183 -19.51 3.29 20.06
C LYS A 183 -19.40 4.14 18.78
N LYS A 184 -20.48 4.79 18.37
CA LYS A 184 -20.50 5.73 17.26
C LYS A 184 -19.76 7.03 17.60
N GLY A 185 -19.20 7.67 16.57
CA GLY A 185 -18.66 9.02 16.65
C GLY A 185 -17.17 9.13 16.31
N CYS A 186 -16.45 8.03 16.10
CA CYS A 186 -15.16 8.08 15.44
C CYS A 186 -15.36 8.06 13.92
N GLN A 187 -15.24 9.25 13.30
CA GLN A 187 -15.49 9.39 11.87
C GLN A 187 -14.62 8.44 11.01
N TYR A 188 -13.39 8.15 11.45
CA TYR A 188 -12.53 7.18 10.77
C TYR A 188 -13.12 5.78 10.74
N TYR A 189 -13.73 5.30 11.83
CA TYR A 189 -14.38 3.98 11.84
C TYR A 189 -15.81 4.02 11.30
N ASP A 190 -16.53 5.10 11.55
CA ASP A 190 -17.91 5.26 11.10
C ASP A 190 -18.04 5.24 9.56
N GLN A 191 -17.03 5.72 8.81
CA GLN A 191 -17.03 5.65 7.34
C GLN A 191 -17.16 4.24 6.78
N TYR A 192 -16.68 3.23 7.52
CA TYR A 192 -16.72 1.84 7.06
C TYR A 192 -18.12 1.20 7.09
N THR A 193 -19.13 1.89 7.62
CA THR A 193 -20.53 1.47 7.45
C THR A 193 -20.91 1.43 5.97
N ALA A 194 -20.29 2.29 5.17
CA ALA A 194 -20.46 2.31 3.72
C ALA A 194 -20.06 1.01 3.01
N TYR A 195 -19.22 0.19 3.63
CA TYR A 195 -18.87 -1.12 3.06
C TYR A 195 -20.08 -2.05 2.94
N ALA A 196 -21.05 -1.89 3.83
CA ALA A 196 -22.29 -2.65 3.77
C ALA A 196 -23.37 -1.97 2.92
N ASP A 197 -23.54 -0.63 3.04
CA ASP A 197 -24.75 0.07 2.58
C ASP A 197 -24.58 1.08 1.45
N ALA A 198 -23.34 1.42 1.03
CA ALA A 198 -23.14 2.32 -0.10
C ALA A 198 -23.22 1.59 -1.45
N ASP A 199 -23.75 2.28 -2.44
CA ASP A 199 -23.77 1.85 -3.84
C ASP A 199 -22.44 2.13 -4.54
N VAL A 200 -21.80 3.28 -4.18
CA VAL A 200 -20.52 3.71 -4.73
C VAL A 200 -19.53 4.01 -3.63
N LEU A 201 -18.37 3.38 -3.71
CA LEU A 201 -17.23 3.61 -2.81
C LEU A 201 -16.11 4.32 -3.58
N ILE A 202 -15.73 5.51 -3.11
CA ILE A 202 -14.65 6.28 -3.72
C ILE A 202 -13.40 6.17 -2.88
N PHE A 203 -12.34 5.63 -3.46
CA PHE A 203 -11.03 5.44 -2.86
C PHE A 203 -9.98 6.33 -3.54
N ASN A 204 -8.96 6.75 -2.81
CA ASN A 204 -7.70 7.08 -3.48
C ASN A 204 -6.89 5.80 -3.73
N SER A 205 -5.93 5.86 -4.67
CA SER A 205 -5.13 4.71 -5.09
C SER A 205 -4.51 3.96 -3.93
N MET A 206 -3.86 4.65 -3.00
CA MET A 206 -3.20 4.03 -1.84
C MET A 206 -4.20 3.31 -0.92
N LYS A 207 -5.35 3.94 -0.65
CA LYS A 207 -6.38 3.33 0.21
C LYS A 207 -7.00 2.11 -0.45
N TYR A 208 -7.24 2.18 -1.76
CA TYR A 208 -7.74 1.06 -2.55
C TYR A 208 -6.78 -0.14 -2.49
N GLN A 209 -5.48 0.11 -2.71
CA GLN A 209 -4.44 -0.92 -2.66
C GLN A 209 -4.39 -1.59 -1.29
N ILE A 210 -4.32 -0.80 -0.21
CA ILE A 210 -4.27 -1.34 1.17
C ILE A 210 -5.50 -2.21 1.48
N GLU A 211 -6.72 -1.75 1.14
CA GLU A 211 -7.94 -2.52 1.41
C GLU A 211 -8.01 -3.81 0.57
N THR A 212 -7.48 -3.78 -0.65
CA THR A 212 -7.37 -4.94 -1.54
C THR A 212 -6.33 -5.94 -1.01
N MET A 213 -5.14 -5.48 -0.64
CA MET A 213 -4.07 -6.34 -0.08
C MET A 213 -4.49 -7.02 1.23
N LEU A 214 -5.23 -6.31 2.08
CA LEU A 214 -5.79 -6.88 3.31
C LEU A 214 -6.98 -7.82 3.06
N GLY A 215 -7.41 -7.98 1.82
CA GLY A 215 -8.53 -8.84 1.42
C GLY A 215 -9.89 -8.41 1.96
N ARG A 216 -9.99 -7.19 2.50
CA ARG A 216 -11.20 -6.68 3.18
C ARG A 216 -11.97 -5.63 2.38
N LYS A 217 -11.47 -5.23 1.19
CA LYS A 217 -12.23 -4.40 0.27
C LYS A 217 -13.58 -5.07 -0.08
N PRO A 218 -14.70 -4.35 -0.07
CA PRO A 218 -15.97 -4.92 -0.53
C PRO A 218 -15.88 -5.42 -1.97
N LYS A 219 -16.55 -6.53 -2.25
CA LYS A 219 -16.77 -7.00 -3.61
C LYS A 219 -17.66 -6.00 -4.33
N THR A 220 -17.28 -5.64 -5.54
CA THR A 220 -17.99 -4.71 -6.41
C THR A 220 -18.27 -5.36 -7.76
N ASP A 221 -19.32 -4.94 -8.42
CA ASP A 221 -19.69 -5.44 -9.75
C ASP A 221 -18.94 -4.68 -10.84
N LEU A 222 -18.57 -3.41 -10.54
CA LEU A 222 -17.82 -2.53 -11.43
C LEU A 222 -16.68 -1.85 -10.68
N GLU A 223 -15.50 -1.81 -11.30
CA GLU A 223 -14.34 -1.05 -10.86
C GLU A 223 -14.05 0.04 -11.89
N ILE A 224 -14.04 1.29 -11.47
CA ILE A 224 -13.70 2.44 -12.33
C ILE A 224 -12.40 3.05 -11.80
N ILE A 225 -11.40 3.15 -12.66
CA ILE A 225 -10.10 3.72 -12.30
C ILE A 225 -9.93 5.01 -13.11
N ASP A 226 -10.04 6.13 -12.42
CA ASP A 226 -9.83 7.47 -13.00
C ASP A 226 -8.33 7.75 -13.07
N GLU A 227 -7.84 8.32 -14.18
CA GLU A 227 -6.42 8.51 -14.50
C GLU A 227 -5.64 7.18 -14.33
N CYS A 228 -6.09 6.16 -15.08
CA CYS A 228 -5.60 4.79 -14.90
C CYS A 228 -4.10 4.59 -15.20
N ASP A 229 -3.48 5.46 -15.95
CA ASP A 229 -2.05 5.53 -16.20
C ASP A 229 -1.28 5.79 -14.88
N GLU A 230 -1.62 6.83 -14.12
CA GLU A 230 -1.02 7.08 -12.80
C GLU A 230 -1.27 5.92 -11.81
N PHE A 231 -2.46 5.31 -11.89
CA PHE A 231 -2.80 4.19 -11.05
C PHE A 231 -1.93 2.97 -11.38
N LEU A 232 -1.76 2.63 -12.65
CA LEU A 232 -0.92 1.53 -13.11
C LEU A 232 0.55 1.75 -12.74
N ASP A 233 1.04 2.97 -12.91
CA ASP A 233 2.39 3.33 -12.49
C ASP A 233 2.59 3.16 -10.97
N SER A 234 1.56 3.40 -10.16
CA SER A 234 1.62 3.19 -8.71
C SER A 234 1.72 1.73 -8.29
N PHE A 235 1.37 0.79 -9.16
CA PHE A 235 1.59 -0.65 -8.96
C PHE A 235 2.97 -1.10 -9.42
N ALA A 236 3.67 -0.32 -10.22
CA ALA A 236 5.05 -0.60 -10.55
C ALA A 236 5.86 -0.58 -9.24
N ASN A 237 6.10 -1.77 -8.68
CA ASN A 237 6.90 -1.91 -7.47
C ASN A 237 8.38 -1.75 -7.84
N GLU A 238 8.72 -0.52 -8.26
CA GLU A 238 10.08 -0.19 -8.62
C GLU A 238 10.94 -0.09 -7.36
N ARG A 239 12.06 -0.77 -7.38
CA ARG A 239 13.12 -0.65 -6.37
C ARG A 239 14.43 -0.37 -7.09
N ARG A 240 15.30 0.39 -6.44
CA ARG A 240 16.58 0.79 -7.03
C ARG A 240 17.73 0.28 -6.17
N ILE A 241 18.61 -0.49 -6.78
CA ILE A 241 19.86 -0.96 -6.16
C ILE A 241 20.99 -0.11 -6.71
N ASN A 242 21.64 0.65 -5.84
CA ASN A 242 22.84 1.40 -6.19
C ASN A 242 24.05 0.47 -6.17
N LEU A 243 24.57 0.10 -7.35
CA LEU A 243 25.68 -0.85 -7.48
C LEU A 243 26.96 -0.34 -6.85
N ASN A 244 27.26 0.97 -6.96
CA ASN A 244 28.47 1.53 -6.35
C ASN A 244 28.39 1.47 -4.82
N ARG A 245 27.21 1.76 -4.24
CA ARG A 245 26.97 1.66 -2.81
C ARG A 245 27.02 0.21 -2.32
N LEU A 246 26.45 -0.71 -3.11
CA LEU A 246 26.50 -2.14 -2.81
C LEU A 246 27.94 -2.68 -2.85
N HIS A 247 28.70 -2.29 -3.87
CA HIS A 247 30.14 -2.62 -3.98
C HIS A 247 30.91 -2.11 -2.74
N ALA A 248 30.72 -0.85 -2.35
CA ALA A 248 31.37 -0.28 -1.18
C ALA A 248 30.98 -1.02 0.12
N ALA A 249 29.68 -1.35 0.28
CA ALA A 249 29.20 -2.09 1.44
C ALA A 249 29.84 -3.47 1.56
N ILE A 250 29.91 -4.24 0.47
CA ILE A 250 30.55 -5.56 0.46
C ILE A 250 32.06 -5.47 0.62
N SER A 251 32.71 -4.45 0.03
CA SER A 251 34.16 -4.25 0.16
C SER A 251 34.60 -3.97 1.60
N ASN A 252 33.72 -3.36 2.40
CA ASN A 252 33.99 -3.04 3.80
C ASN A 252 33.69 -4.21 4.75
N LEU A 253 33.04 -5.28 4.28
CA LEU A 253 32.83 -6.48 5.09
C LEU A 253 34.17 -7.16 5.40
N MET A 254 34.36 -7.52 6.66
CA MET A 254 35.53 -8.28 7.12
C MET A 254 35.09 -9.65 7.66
N PRO A 255 34.55 -10.55 6.81
CA PRO A 255 34.04 -11.83 7.28
C PRO A 255 35.18 -12.66 7.89
N SER A 256 34.97 -13.23 9.05
CA SER A 256 35.89 -14.17 9.69
C SER A 256 35.91 -15.50 9.00
N ASP A 257 34.79 -15.92 8.39
CA ASP A 257 34.60 -17.17 7.70
C ASP A 257 35.17 -17.16 6.28
N GLN A 258 35.85 -18.25 5.89
CA GLN A 258 36.47 -18.40 4.57
C GLN A 258 35.41 -18.45 3.45
N GLU A 259 34.26 -19.06 3.69
CA GLU A 259 33.21 -19.17 2.70
C GLU A 259 32.54 -17.80 2.46
N LYS A 260 32.23 -17.05 3.52
CA LYS A 260 31.71 -15.67 3.40
C LYS A 260 32.72 -14.76 2.64
N ARG A 261 34.02 -14.94 2.83
CA ARG A 261 35.05 -14.23 2.04
C ARG A 261 35.03 -14.57 0.57
N ARG A 262 34.80 -15.85 0.23
CA ARG A 262 34.70 -16.30 -1.15
C ARG A 262 33.49 -15.66 -1.83
N ILE A 263 32.33 -15.69 -1.16
CA ILE A 263 31.08 -15.11 -1.65
C ILE A 263 31.21 -13.60 -1.84
N SER A 264 31.81 -12.88 -0.87
CA SER A 264 32.08 -11.45 -1.00
C SER A 264 32.91 -11.12 -2.24
N LYS A 265 33.97 -11.88 -2.51
CA LYS A 265 34.79 -11.70 -3.72
C LYS A 265 34.03 -11.97 -5.00
N GLU A 266 33.19 -12.99 -5.01
CA GLU A 266 32.36 -13.35 -6.16
C GLU A 266 31.35 -12.23 -6.47
N LEU A 267 30.66 -11.71 -5.46
CA LEU A 267 29.75 -10.57 -5.59
C LEU A 267 30.46 -9.31 -6.10
N LEU A 268 31.63 -8.98 -5.53
CA LEU A 268 32.43 -7.85 -5.99
C LEU A 268 32.84 -7.99 -7.45
N HIS A 269 33.21 -9.20 -7.88
CA HIS A 269 33.55 -9.46 -9.28
C HIS A 269 32.35 -9.22 -10.19
N LYS A 270 31.18 -9.79 -9.85
CA LYS A 270 29.94 -9.60 -10.62
C LYS A 270 29.51 -8.14 -10.71
N ILE A 271 29.59 -7.40 -9.61
CA ILE A 271 29.29 -5.98 -9.60
C ILE A 271 30.26 -5.18 -10.47
N ASN A 272 31.56 -5.49 -10.39
CA ASN A 272 32.55 -4.84 -11.24
C ASN A 272 32.34 -5.12 -12.72
N ASP A 273 32.00 -6.36 -13.09
CA ASP A 273 31.68 -6.72 -14.48
C ASP A 273 30.51 -5.86 -15.00
N LEU A 274 29.45 -5.73 -14.22
CA LEU A 274 28.26 -4.91 -14.57
C LEU A 274 28.60 -3.41 -14.66
N LEU A 275 29.53 -2.91 -13.83
CA LEU A 275 29.96 -1.51 -13.86
C LEU A 275 30.91 -1.20 -15.03
N LEU A 276 31.72 -2.17 -15.46
CA LEU A 276 32.69 -2.00 -16.55
C LEU A 276 32.07 -2.19 -17.92
N ASP A 277 31.12 -3.10 -18.05
CA ASP A 277 30.40 -3.38 -19.29
C ASP A 277 28.87 -3.39 -18.99
N PRO A 278 28.30 -2.19 -18.80
CA PRO A 278 26.88 -2.08 -18.46
C PRO A 278 26.02 -2.64 -19.60
N PRO A 279 25.01 -3.48 -19.26
CA PRO A 279 24.07 -3.97 -20.26
C PRO A 279 23.38 -2.79 -20.97
N LYS A 280 22.93 -3.02 -22.21
CA LYS A 280 22.25 -1.97 -22.99
C LYS A 280 21.09 -1.39 -22.21
N ILE A 281 21.03 -0.08 -22.15
CA ILE A 281 19.94 0.66 -21.50
C ILE A 281 18.62 0.22 -22.13
N GLY A 282 17.74 -0.35 -21.32
CA GLY A 282 16.43 -0.84 -21.74
C GLY A 282 15.78 -1.67 -20.64
N ILE A 283 14.48 -1.84 -20.75
CA ILE A 283 13.70 -2.68 -19.83
C ILE A 283 13.71 -4.10 -20.38
N GLU A 284 14.21 -5.05 -19.61
CA GLU A 284 14.24 -6.47 -19.97
C GLU A 284 13.78 -7.34 -18.80
N LYS A 285 13.35 -8.59 -19.08
CA LYS A 285 13.03 -9.53 -18.02
C LYS A 285 14.28 -9.85 -17.22
N ILE A 286 14.18 -9.85 -15.90
CA ILE A 286 15.32 -10.10 -15.03
C ILE A 286 15.95 -11.47 -15.28
N MET A 287 15.14 -12.47 -15.63
CA MET A 287 15.61 -13.83 -15.97
C MET A 287 16.48 -13.92 -17.24
N GLU A 288 16.38 -12.91 -18.11
CA GLU A 288 17.15 -12.79 -19.35
C GLU A 288 18.32 -11.81 -19.19
N SER A 289 18.38 -11.12 -18.07
CA SER A 289 19.36 -10.06 -17.75
C SER A 289 20.58 -10.64 -17.04
N PRO A 290 21.79 -10.07 -17.24
CA PRO A 290 22.97 -10.42 -16.46
C PRO A 290 22.82 -10.15 -14.95
N PHE A 291 21.82 -9.36 -14.52
CA PHE A 291 21.53 -9.09 -13.11
C PHE A 291 21.01 -10.32 -12.36
N ILE A 292 20.41 -11.30 -13.05
CA ILE A 292 19.87 -12.50 -12.38
C ILE A 292 20.93 -13.21 -11.55
N ASN A 293 22.15 -13.36 -12.09
CA ASN A 293 23.24 -14.02 -11.37
C ASN A 293 23.64 -13.29 -10.08
N LEU A 294 23.61 -11.93 -10.10
CA LEU A 294 23.87 -11.12 -8.90
C LEU A 294 22.76 -11.32 -7.86
N ILE A 295 21.50 -11.28 -8.30
CA ILE A 295 20.33 -11.46 -7.45
C ILE A 295 20.29 -12.84 -6.81
N GLU A 296 20.58 -13.91 -7.57
CA GLU A 296 20.62 -15.29 -7.06
C GLU A 296 21.67 -15.44 -5.96
N ILE A 297 22.90 -14.95 -6.16
CA ILE A 297 23.95 -15.00 -5.13
C ILE A 297 23.52 -14.25 -3.87
N ILE A 298 22.84 -13.10 -4.01
CA ILE A 298 22.33 -12.32 -2.86
C ILE A 298 21.25 -13.12 -2.11
N LEU A 299 20.29 -13.73 -2.82
CA LEU A 299 19.22 -14.52 -2.21
C LEU A 299 19.72 -15.77 -1.48
N GLU A 300 20.75 -16.42 -2.04
CA GLU A 300 21.37 -17.61 -1.45
C GLU A 300 22.20 -17.29 -0.19
N ASN A 301 22.64 -16.03 -0.05
CA ASN A 301 23.54 -15.61 1.03
C ASN A 301 22.99 -14.45 1.89
N PRO A 302 21.81 -14.62 2.51
CA PRO A 302 21.14 -13.55 3.24
C PRO A 302 21.92 -13.09 4.49
N ASN A 303 22.80 -13.92 5.04
CA ASN A 303 23.51 -13.64 6.28
C ASN A 303 24.99 -13.22 6.05
N LEU A 304 25.31 -12.74 4.86
CA LEU A 304 26.68 -12.34 4.53
C LEU A 304 27.18 -11.17 5.40
N ALA A 305 26.29 -10.22 5.75
CA ALA A 305 26.56 -9.07 6.57
C ALA A 305 25.88 -9.14 7.96
N GLU A 306 25.65 -10.33 8.50
CA GLU A 306 24.93 -10.58 9.76
C GLU A 306 25.58 -9.90 10.98
N ASP A 307 26.92 -9.78 10.96
CA ASP A 307 27.67 -9.18 12.06
C ASP A 307 27.65 -7.63 12.07
N GLU A 308 26.99 -7.01 11.09
CA GLU A 308 26.90 -5.55 10.97
C GLU A 308 25.45 -5.06 11.14
N GLU A 309 25.21 -4.23 12.18
CA GLU A 309 23.88 -3.70 12.50
C GLU A 309 23.29 -2.82 11.37
N ILE A 310 24.13 -2.09 10.63
CA ILE A 310 23.72 -1.20 9.55
C ILE A 310 24.62 -1.41 8.33
N ASN A 311 24.14 -2.20 7.35
CA ASN A 311 24.85 -2.40 6.10
C ASN A 311 23.89 -2.35 4.92
N TYR A 312 24.29 -1.65 3.87
CA TYR A 312 23.44 -1.54 2.64
C TYR A 312 23.18 -2.90 1.97
N TYR A 313 24.02 -3.90 2.19
CA TYR A 313 23.77 -5.26 1.75
C TYR A 313 22.47 -5.83 2.36
N ASN A 314 22.22 -5.56 3.65
CA ASN A 314 21.01 -5.99 4.34
C ASN A 314 19.75 -5.30 3.75
N ASP A 315 19.84 -4.00 3.43
CA ASP A 315 18.76 -3.27 2.74
C ASP A 315 18.47 -3.90 1.37
N VAL A 316 19.50 -4.28 0.61
CA VAL A 316 19.36 -4.90 -0.72
C VAL A 316 18.74 -6.29 -0.61
N ILE A 317 19.12 -7.10 0.39
CA ILE A 317 18.50 -8.40 0.63
C ILE A 317 17.00 -8.28 0.88
N GLU A 318 16.58 -7.37 1.78
CA GLU A 318 15.14 -7.16 2.03
C GLU A 318 14.41 -6.76 0.76
N MET A 319 15.02 -5.90 -0.03
CA MET A 319 14.51 -5.45 -1.31
C MET A 319 14.35 -6.63 -2.28
N VAL A 320 15.38 -7.41 -2.49
CA VAL A 320 15.38 -8.55 -3.42
C VAL A 320 14.40 -9.64 -2.98
N LYS A 321 14.34 -9.96 -1.68
CA LYS A 321 13.36 -10.91 -1.11
C LYS A 321 11.91 -10.51 -1.38
N SER A 322 11.62 -9.21 -1.46
CA SER A 322 10.27 -8.74 -1.77
C SER A 322 9.81 -9.09 -3.19
N PHE A 323 10.74 -9.39 -4.10
CA PHE A 323 10.46 -9.82 -5.48
C PHE A 323 10.61 -11.34 -5.70
N GLU A 324 11.13 -12.10 -4.74
CA GLU A 324 11.45 -13.52 -4.89
C GLU A 324 10.28 -14.35 -5.46
N SER A 325 9.06 -14.13 -4.94
CA SER A 325 7.87 -14.86 -5.38
C SER A 325 7.39 -14.52 -6.80
N VAL A 326 7.83 -13.40 -7.36
CA VAL A 326 7.41 -12.86 -8.67
C VAL A 326 8.61 -12.64 -9.61
N ILE A 327 9.76 -13.20 -9.30
CA ILE A 327 11.02 -12.93 -10.01
C ILE A 327 10.92 -13.23 -11.51
N ASN A 328 10.16 -14.25 -11.89
CA ASN A 328 9.94 -14.63 -13.30
C ASN A 328 9.12 -13.58 -14.09
N GLU A 329 8.39 -12.73 -13.38
CA GLU A 329 7.56 -11.66 -13.96
C GLU A 329 8.20 -10.28 -13.73
N THR A 330 9.37 -10.22 -13.08
CA THR A 330 10.09 -8.99 -12.78
C THR A 330 10.91 -8.54 -13.98
N TYR A 331 10.92 -7.23 -14.19
CA TYR A 331 11.74 -6.57 -15.20
C TYR A 331 12.83 -5.73 -14.52
N THR A 332 13.93 -5.52 -15.22
CA THR A 332 15.05 -4.72 -14.76
C THR A 332 15.50 -3.73 -15.82
N SER A 333 16.05 -2.62 -15.39
CA SER A 333 16.75 -1.66 -16.24
C SER A 333 17.94 -1.09 -15.48
N MET A 334 18.93 -0.60 -16.19
CA MET A 334 20.10 0.04 -15.61
C MET A 334 20.20 1.49 -16.05
N ASP A 335 20.38 2.39 -15.08
CA ASP A 335 20.52 3.82 -15.31
C ASP A 335 21.79 4.36 -14.67
N ILE A 336 22.40 5.35 -15.32
CA ILE A 336 23.52 6.13 -14.76
C ILE A 336 22.96 7.47 -14.30
N ILE A 337 22.86 7.64 -12.98
CA ILE A 337 22.36 8.86 -12.36
C ILE A 337 23.53 9.82 -12.12
N LYS A 338 23.52 10.96 -12.80
CA LYS A 338 24.45 12.06 -12.52
C LYS A 338 23.92 12.86 -11.35
N LYS A 339 24.73 12.98 -10.28
CA LYS A 339 24.38 13.89 -9.19
C LYS A 339 24.65 15.32 -9.62
N ASP A 340 23.63 16.14 -9.75
CA ASP A 340 23.76 17.58 -9.91
C ASP A 340 24.37 18.20 -8.65
N GLY A 341 25.61 18.61 -8.74
CA GLY A 341 26.30 19.33 -7.65
C GLY A 341 27.81 19.15 -7.70
N GLU A 342 28.54 20.17 -8.17
CA GLU A 342 29.98 20.28 -7.99
C GLU A 342 30.32 20.38 -6.49
N GLN A 343 30.59 19.27 -5.83
CA GLN A 343 31.36 19.32 -4.59
C GLN A 343 32.86 19.41 -4.95
N LYS A 344 33.40 20.61 -4.91
CA LYS A 344 34.84 20.80 -4.92
C LYS A 344 35.42 20.19 -3.64
N GLY A 345 35.99 19.01 -3.76
CA GLY A 345 36.77 18.42 -2.67
C GLY A 345 37.91 19.34 -2.27
N LEU A 346 38.29 19.32 -0.99
CA LEU A 346 39.33 20.16 -0.34
C LEU A 346 40.70 20.07 -1.04
N PHE A 347 40.90 19.13 -1.96
CA PHE A 347 42.17 18.87 -2.68
C PHE A 347 42.05 18.88 -4.22
N GLY A 348 41.03 19.47 -4.79
CA GLY A 348 40.96 19.76 -6.23
C GLY A 348 40.88 18.54 -7.17
N LYS A 349 40.55 17.34 -6.70
CA LYS A 349 40.27 16.19 -7.53
C LYS A 349 38.76 16.11 -7.80
N ASN A 350 38.39 16.22 -9.07
CA ASN A 350 37.02 15.93 -9.52
C ASN A 350 36.77 14.43 -9.33
N PHE A 351 35.94 14.06 -8.35
CA PHE A 351 35.34 12.74 -8.33
C PHE A 351 34.15 12.75 -9.29
N SER A 352 34.04 11.76 -10.17
CA SER A 352 32.86 11.56 -11.00
C SER A 352 31.67 11.30 -10.04
N ASN A 353 30.69 12.20 -10.06
CA ASN A 353 29.46 12.10 -9.27
C ASN A 353 28.41 11.25 -10.01
N GLU A 354 28.81 10.10 -10.54
CA GLU A 354 27.91 9.19 -11.24
C GLU A 354 27.64 7.96 -10.37
N ASP A 355 26.37 7.71 -10.05
CA ASP A 355 25.92 6.47 -9.40
C ASP A 355 25.23 5.59 -10.44
N THR A 356 25.63 4.34 -10.53
CA THR A 356 24.99 3.34 -11.36
C THR A 356 23.94 2.61 -10.54
N VAL A 357 22.70 2.57 -11.01
CA VAL A 357 21.57 1.94 -10.34
C VAL A 357 20.87 0.94 -11.26
N ILE A 358 20.34 -0.10 -10.68
CA ILE A 358 19.49 -1.11 -11.33
C ILE A 358 18.08 -0.92 -10.84
#